data_9e84889f6f8cfc4fd693124782673394
#
_entry.id   9e84889f6f8cfc4fd693124782673394
#
_cell.length_a   1.000
_cell.length_b   1.000
_cell.length_c   1.000
_cell.angle_alpha   90.00
_cell.angle_beta   90.00
_cell.angle_gamma   90.00
#
_symmetry.space_group_name_H-M   'P 1'
#
loop_
_entity.id
_entity.type
_entity.pdbx_description
1 polymer ?
#
loop_
_entity_poly.entity_id
_entity_poly.type
_entity_poly.pdbx_seq_one_letter_code
_entity_poly.pdbx_strand_id
1 'polypeptide(L)'
;MPREVMRNIYRIPVPLPNNPLRELNCYLIRGKDRSLLIDTGFRQETCRRALFDGLQELNVRMEDTDIFLTHLHSDHTGLLPEVASASSRVFIDDLDRDWIVGSTRFELERQEDARFAMAGIPPEMLRIASQTHPGRCFAPD
;
A
#
# COMPACT_ATOMS: atom_id res chain seq x y z
N MET A 1 1.44 16.96 6.81
CA MET A 1 2.71 17.18 7.53
C MET A 1 2.95 16.06 8.54
N PRO A 2 4.12 15.45 8.55
CA PRO A 2 4.51 14.46 9.56
C PRO A 2 4.42 15.02 10.98
N ARG A 3 4.13 14.15 11.93
CA ARG A 3 4.07 14.50 13.35
C ARG A 3 4.76 13.43 14.19
N GLU A 4 5.65 13.81 15.07
CA GLU A 4 6.19 12.91 16.07
C GLU A 4 5.09 12.54 17.09
N VAL A 5 4.78 11.26 17.18
CA VAL A 5 3.74 10.72 18.08
C VAL A 5 4.35 10.07 19.32
N MET A 6 5.60 9.63 19.19
CA MET A 6 6.42 9.12 20.26
C MET A 6 7.90 9.34 19.86
N ARG A 7 8.83 9.35 20.80
CA ARG A 7 10.26 9.52 20.51
C ARG A 7 10.70 8.61 19.35
N ASN A 8 11.19 9.21 18.28
CA ASN A 8 11.63 8.53 17.04
C ASN A 8 10.51 7.81 16.25
N ILE A 9 9.24 8.03 16.57
CA ILE A 9 8.10 7.49 15.82
C ILE A 9 7.29 8.64 15.26
N TYR A 10 7.20 8.73 13.95
CA TYR A 10 6.54 9.79 13.21
C TYR A 10 5.35 9.23 12.44
N ARG A 11 4.19 9.84 12.58
CA ARG A 11 3.03 9.58 11.73
C ARG A 11 3.13 10.44 10.48
N ILE A 12 2.99 9.84 9.31
CA ILE A 12 2.88 10.49 8.01
C ILE A 12 1.44 10.26 7.51
N PRO A 13 0.58 11.29 7.49
CA PRO A 13 -0.79 11.15 7.01
C PRO A 13 -0.79 11.08 5.48
N VAL A 14 -1.35 10.01 4.91
CA VAL A 14 -1.50 9.79 3.47
C VAL A 14 -2.99 9.86 3.12
N PRO A 15 -3.45 10.86 2.35
CA PRO A 15 -4.86 10.97 1.98
C PRO A 15 -5.32 9.78 1.14
N LEU A 16 -6.55 9.32 1.37
CA LEU A 16 -7.20 8.27 0.59
C LEU A 16 -8.41 8.86 -0.16
N PRO A 17 -8.21 9.40 -1.37
CA PRO A 17 -9.28 10.01 -2.13
C PRO A 17 -10.42 9.03 -2.42
N ASN A 18 -11.67 9.50 -2.26
CA ASN A 18 -12.89 8.71 -2.48
C ASN A 18 -13.01 7.44 -1.60
N ASN A 19 -12.27 7.38 -0.50
CA ASN A 19 -12.32 6.30 0.47
C ASN A 19 -12.98 6.77 1.77
N PRO A 20 -13.91 6.00 2.39
CA PRO A 20 -14.54 6.37 3.65
C PRO A 20 -13.56 6.61 4.80
N LEU A 21 -12.40 5.97 4.80
CA LEU A 21 -11.33 6.15 5.79
C LEU A 21 -10.64 7.52 5.69
N ARG A 22 -10.73 8.18 4.52
CA ARG A 22 -10.17 9.51 4.21
C ARG A 22 -8.66 9.59 4.24
N GLU A 23 -8.00 8.90 5.16
CA GLU A 23 -6.56 8.99 5.41
C GLU A 23 -6.02 7.66 5.94
N LEU A 24 -4.86 7.25 5.44
CA LEU A 24 -4.02 6.20 6.01
C LEU A 24 -2.98 6.84 6.93
N ASN A 25 -2.70 6.19 8.03
CA ASN A 25 -1.60 6.54 8.91
C ASN A 25 -0.38 5.68 8.58
N CYS A 26 0.53 6.17 7.73
CA CYS A 26 1.86 5.60 7.63
C CYS A 26 2.71 6.01 8.83
N TYR A 27 3.61 5.15 9.25
CA TYR A 27 4.54 5.48 10.34
C TYR A 27 5.98 5.28 9.93
N LEU A 28 6.83 6.21 10.31
CA LEU A 28 8.27 6.07 10.24
C LEU A 28 8.83 5.87 11.65
N ILE A 29 9.55 4.79 11.85
CA ILE A 29 10.31 4.53 13.08
C ILE A 29 11.78 4.75 12.76
N ARG A 30 12.41 5.73 13.42
CA ARG A 30 13.83 5.99 13.27
C ARG A 30 14.64 5.04 14.14
N GLY A 31 15.41 4.17 13.51
CA GLY A 31 16.41 3.35 14.21
C GLY A 31 17.78 4.03 14.24
N LYS A 32 18.72 3.37 14.87
CA LYS A 32 20.11 3.84 14.97
C LYS A 32 20.82 3.72 13.62
N ASP A 33 20.71 2.57 12.98
CA ASP A 33 21.41 2.24 11.74
C ASP A 33 20.47 2.26 10.53
N ARG A 34 19.23 1.81 10.70
CA ARG A 34 18.20 1.80 9.68
C ARG A 34 16.85 2.27 10.27
N SER A 35 16.04 2.88 9.44
CA SER A 35 14.66 3.23 9.76
C SER A 35 13.70 2.14 9.28
N LEU A 36 12.46 2.20 9.76
CA LEU A 36 11.36 1.33 9.31
C LEU A 36 10.17 2.20 8.91
N LEU A 37 9.75 2.08 7.66
CA LEU A 37 8.50 2.65 7.17
C LEU A 37 7.40 1.60 7.29
N ILE A 38 6.27 1.94 7.90
CA ILE A 38 5.10 1.08 8.02
C ILE A 38 4.02 1.59 7.08
N ASP A 39 3.62 0.75 6.12
CA ASP A 39 2.65 0.99 5.05
C ASP A 39 3.03 2.15 4.10
N THR A 40 2.32 2.24 2.96
CA THR A 40 2.75 3.16 1.89
C THR A 40 1.63 4.04 1.32
N GLY A 41 0.45 3.52 1.05
CA GLY A 41 -0.66 4.23 0.42
C GLY A 41 -1.09 3.62 -0.92
N PHE A 42 -2.22 4.09 -1.46
CA PHE A 42 -2.65 3.74 -2.80
C PHE A 42 -1.66 4.23 -3.86
N ARG A 43 -1.50 3.49 -4.96
CA ARG A 43 -0.78 3.93 -6.15
C ARG A 43 -1.56 5.03 -6.89
N GLN A 44 -1.67 6.17 -6.21
CA GLN A 44 -2.30 7.40 -6.71
C GLN A 44 -1.40 8.60 -6.44
N GLU A 45 -1.42 9.58 -7.33
CA GLU A 45 -0.56 10.77 -7.24
C GLU A 45 -0.73 11.54 -5.92
N THR A 46 -1.96 11.64 -5.41
CA THR A 46 -2.22 12.34 -4.13
C THR A 46 -1.57 11.62 -2.95
N CYS A 47 -1.66 10.28 -2.90
CA CYS A 47 -1.03 9.46 -1.87
C CYS A 47 0.50 9.51 -2.01
N ARG A 48 0.99 9.32 -3.23
CA ARG A 48 2.41 9.39 -3.57
C ARG A 48 3.03 10.69 -3.10
N ARG A 49 2.47 11.83 -3.51
CA ARG A 49 2.98 13.14 -3.10
C ARG A 49 3.02 13.29 -1.59
N ALA A 50 1.94 12.96 -0.89
CA ALA A 50 1.88 13.10 0.57
C ALA A 50 2.92 12.24 1.28
N LEU A 51 3.13 10.99 0.83
CA LEU A 51 4.14 10.11 1.41
C LEU A 51 5.56 10.64 1.15
N PHE A 52 5.89 10.98 -0.11
CA PHE A 52 7.24 11.44 -0.46
C PHE A 52 7.57 12.79 0.17
N ASP A 53 6.63 13.75 0.20
CA ASP A 53 6.82 15.03 0.90
C ASP A 53 7.09 14.79 2.40
N GLY A 54 6.33 13.85 3.01
CA GLY A 54 6.54 13.50 4.41
C GLY A 54 7.90 12.85 4.68
N LEU A 55 8.35 11.94 3.82
CA LEU A 55 9.67 11.33 3.93
C LEU A 55 10.79 12.36 3.73
N GLN A 56 10.62 13.29 2.78
CA GLN A 56 11.55 14.38 2.53
C GLN A 56 11.63 15.35 3.71
N GLU A 57 10.48 15.76 4.27
CA GLU A 57 10.44 16.64 5.47
C GLU A 57 11.17 16.00 6.66
N LEU A 58 11.08 14.68 6.77
CA LEU A 58 11.80 13.94 7.80
C LEU A 58 13.26 13.61 7.40
N ASN A 59 13.76 14.04 6.24
CA ASN A 59 15.09 13.72 5.72
C ASN A 59 15.37 12.21 5.72
N VAL A 60 14.41 11.41 5.27
CA VAL A 60 14.54 9.95 5.19
C VAL A 60 15.29 9.55 3.93
N ARG A 61 16.23 8.65 4.06
CA ARG A 61 16.90 7.98 2.94
C ARG A 61 16.36 6.57 2.82
N MET A 62 15.74 6.26 1.69
CA MET A 62 15.14 4.93 1.50
C MET A 62 16.19 3.82 1.36
N GLU A 63 17.42 4.14 1.00
CA GLU A 63 18.57 3.22 1.04
C GLU A 63 18.84 2.66 2.45
N ASP A 64 18.55 3.46 3.46
CA ASP A 64 18.75 3.13 4.88
C ASP A 64 17.41 2.82 5.57
N THR A 65 16.35 2.53 4.80
CA THR A 65 15.01 2.30 5.33
C THR A 65 14.46 0.95 4.86
N ASP A 66 13.98 0.17 5.80
CA ASP A 66 13.22 -1.04 5.55
C ASP A 66 11.72 -0.71 5.53
N ILE A 67 10.89 -1.59 4.97
CA ILE A 67 9.46 -1.39 4.85
C ILE A 67 8.73 -2.56 5.50
N PHE A 68 7.76 -2.27 6.35
CA PHE A 68 6.84 -3.25 6.91
C PHE A 68 5.44 -2.97 6.39
N LEU A 69 4.84 -3.95 5.72
CA LEU A 69 3.47 -3.90 5.25
C LEU A 69 2.58 -4.64 6.26
N THR A 70 1.60 -3.94 6.79
CA THR A 70 0.72 -4.54 7.82
C THR A 70 -0.17 -5.62 7.25
N HIS A 71 -0.61 -5.46 5.98
CA HIS A 71 -1.41 -6.44 5.25
C HIS A 71 -1.51 -6.10 3.75
N LEU A 72 -2.14 -6.99 2.98
CA LEU A 72 -2.16 -6.99 1.51
C LEU A 72 -2.96 -5.86 0.84
N HIS A 73 -3.83 -5.13 1.54
CA HIS A 73 -4.70 -4.14 0.92
C HIS A 73 -3.91 -3.04 0.20
N SER A 74 -4.44 -2.60 -0.93
CA SER A 74 -3.74 -1.68 -1.84
C SER A 74 -3.48 -0.29 -1.27
N ASP A 75 -4.27 0.15 -0.29
CA ASP A 75 -4.00 1.40 0.46
C ASP A 75 -2.78 1.29 1.39
N HIS A 76 -2.32 0.08 1.70
CA HIS A 76 -1.11 -0.19 2.46
C HIS A 76 0.09 -0.52 1.58
N THR A 77 -0.13 -1.19 0.45
CA THR A 77 0.93 -1.77 -0.39
C THR A 77 1.17 -1.04 -1.71
N GLY A 78 0.23 -0.21 -2.16
CA GLY A 78 0.17 0.30 -3.53
C GLY A 78 1.41 1.07 -3.98
N LEU A 79 2.02 1.87 -3.11
CA LEU A 79 3.23 2.65 -3.44
C LEU A 79 4.54 1.89 -3.17
N LEU A 80 4.48 0.62 -2.74
CA LEU A 80 5.69 -0.16 -2.46
C LEU A 80 6.73 -0.13 -3.60
N PRO A 81 6.37 -0.37 -4.88
CA PRO A 81 7.34 -0.38 -5.97
C PRO A 81 8.04 0.97 -6.20
N GLU A 82 7.37 2.07 -5.82
CA GLU A 82 7.89 3.42 -6.03
C GLU A 82 8.73 3.92 -4.86
N VAL A 83 8.43 3.48 -3.63
CA VAL A 83 9.09 3.94 -2.42
C VAL A 83 10.25 3.06 -2.00
N ALA A 84 10.22 1.75 -2.31
CA ALA A 84 11.30 0.84 -1.98
C ALA A 84 12.57 1.14 -2.78
N SER A 85 13.71 1.14 -2.12
CA SER A 85 15.02 1.14 -2.78
C SER A 85 15.54 -0.28 -2.97
N ALA A 86 16.58 -0.45 -3.80
CA ALA A 86 17.20 -1.76 -4.01
C ALA A 86 17.82 -2.37 -2.72
N SER A 87 18.07 -1.55 -1.70
CA SER A 87 18.61 -1.97 -0.41
C SER A 87 17.55 -2.07 0.69
N SER A 88 16.30 -1.72 0.41
CA SER A 88 15.21 -1.87 1.36
C SER A 88 14.83 -3.34 1.51
N ARG A 89 14.72 -3.82 2.75
CA ARG A 89 14.09 -5.10 3.04
C ARG A 89 12.59 -4.85 3.24
N VAL A 90 11.78 -5.70 2.64
CA VAL A 90 10.31 -5.63 2.76
C VAL A 90 9.83 -6.79 3.61
N PHE A 91 9.06 -6.49 4.64
CA PHE A 91 8.47 -7.46 5.55
C PHE A 91 6.95 -7.44 5.40
N ILE A 92 6.36 -8.60 5.24
CA ILE A 92 4.92 -8.84 5.18
C ILE A 92 4.65 -10.27 5.61
N ASP A 93 3.43 -10.58 6.05
CA ASP A 93 3.01 -11.95 6.31
C ASP A 93 3.07 -12.82 5.04
N ASP A 94 3.44 -14.09 5.19
CA ASP A 94 3.63 -15.01 4.07
C ASP A 94 2.35 -15.23 3.27
N LEU A 95 1.19 -15.30 3.91
CA LEU A 95 -0.09 -15.47 3.24
C LEU A 95 -0.44 -14.24 2.38
N ASP A 96 -0.20 -13.05 2.93
CA ASP A 96 -0.42 -11.79 2.23
C ASP A 96 0.57 -11.59 1.09
N ARG A 97 1.83 -12.01 1.27
CA ARG A 97 2.84 -11.96 0.22
C ARG A 97 2.39 -12.73 -1.02
N ASP A 98 1.86 -13.94 -0.84
CA ASP A 98 1.45 -14.80 -1.95
C ASP A 98 0.28 -14.20 -2.76
N TRP A 99 -0.52 -13.33 -2.12
CA TRP A 99 -1.56 -12.55 -2.79
C TRP A 99 -1.02 -11.37 -3.61
N ILE A 100 0.09 -10.78 -3.20
CA ILE A 100 0.68 -9.60 -3.84
C ILE A 100 1.59 -10.00 -5.00
N VAL A 101 2.34 -11.10 -4.85
CA VAL A 101 3.38 -11.49 -5.80
C VAL A 101 2.83 -12.33 -6.95
N GLY A 102 2.84 -11.78 -8.17
CA GLY A 102 2.82 -12.50 -9.42
C GLY A 102 1.47 -13.09 -9.86
N SER A 103 1.52 -14.24 -10.53
CA SER A 103 0.39 -14.92 -11.17
C SER A 103 -0.75 -15.31 -10.21
N THR A 104 -0.46 -15.51 -8.96
CA THR A 104 -1.43 -15.90 -7.92
C THR A 104 -2.55 -14.87 -7.78
N ARG A 105 -2.23 -13.58 -7.80
CA ARG A 105 -3.22 -12.50 -7.71
C ARG A 105 -4.23 -12.55 -8.86
N PHE A 106 -3.77 -12.63 -10.11
CA PHE A 106 -4.65 -12.69 -11.27
C PHE A 106 -5.52 -13.95 -11.28
N GLU A 107 -4.98 -15.05 -10.80
CA GLU A 107 -5.72 -16.30 -10.70
C GLU A 107 -6.83 -16.21 -9.63
N LEU A 108 -6.54 -15.61 -8.50
CA LEU A 108 -7.51 -15.39 -7.42
C LEU A 108 -8.61 -14.41 -7.84
N GLU A 109 -8.27 -13.30 -8.49
CA GLU A 109 -9.25 -12.36 -9.04
C GLU A 109 -10.17 -13.04 -10.05
N ARG A 110 -9.65 -13.90 -10.92
CA ARG A 110 -10.46 -14.71 -11.84
C ARG A 110 -11.38 -15.69 -11.12
N GLN A 111 -10.91 -16.33 -10.04
CA GLN A 111 -11.73 -17.23 -9.25
C GLN A 111 -12.85 -16.50 -8.52
N GLU A 112 -12.58 -15.31 -7.99
CA GLU A 112 -13.61 -14.44 -7.40
C GLU A 112 -14.66 -14.03 -8.44
N ASP A 113 -14.25 -13.56 -9.60
CA ASP A 113 -15.17 -13.18 -10.68
C ASP A 113 -16.05 -14.36 -11.12
N ALA A 114 -15.48 -15.57 -11.20
CA ALA A 114 -16.23 -16.79 -11.49
C ALA A 114 -17.26 -17.11 -10.40
N ARG A 115 -16.90 -16.96 -9.12
CA ARG A 115 -17.84 -17.17 -8.00
C ARG A 115 -18.97 -16.14 -8.02
N PHE A 116 -18.67 -14.88 -8.28
CA PHE A 116 -19.68 -13.82 -8.40
C PHE A 116 -20.62 -14.06 -9.59
N ALA A 117 -20.08 -14.50 -10.73
CA ALA A 117 -20.90 -14.90 -11.88
C ALA A 117 -21.83 -16.08 -11.55
N MET A 118 -21.33 -17.08 -10.82
CA MET A 118 -22.15 -18.22 -10.35
C MET A 118 -23.22 -17.76 -9.34
N ALA A 119 -22.96 -16.72 -8.56
CA ALA A 119 -23.91 -16.09 -7.65
C ALA A 119 -24.93 -15.21 -8.37
N GLY A 120 -24.89 -15.11 -9.72
CA GLY A 120 -25.84 -14.37 -10.53
C GLY A 120 -25.51 -12.88 -10.69
N ILE A 121 -24.29 -12.44 -10.35
CA ILE A 121 -23.87 -11.05 -10.60
C ILE A 121 -23.65 -10.88 -12.12
N PRO A 122 -24.31 -9.88 -12.74
CA PRO A 122 -24.17 -9.64 -14.16
C PRO A 122 -22.72 -9.34 -14.58
N PRO A 123 -22.26 -9.82 -15.74
CA PRO A 123 -20.89 -9.57 -16.24
C PRO A 123 -20.53 -8.08 -16.31
N GLU A 124 -21.52 -7.23 -16.60
CA GLU A 124 -21.33 -5.78 -16.66
C GLU A 124 -20.95 -5.21 -15.28
N MET A 125 -21.57 -5.69 -14.21
CA MET A 125 -21.22 -5.28 -12.85
C MET A 125 -19.81 -5.75 -12.44
N LEU A 126 -19.42 -6.95 -12.84
CA LEU A 126 -18.07 -7.46 -12.61
C LEU A 126 -17.04 -6.60 -13.35
N ARG A 127 -17.33 -6.21 -14.59
CA ARG A 127 -16.48 -5.31 -15.38
C ARG A 127 -16.34 -3.94 -14.71
N ILE A 128 -17.43 -3.37 -14.24
CA ILE A 128 -17.39 -2.09 -13.50
C ILE A 128 -16.56 -2.26 -12.22
N ALA A 129 -16.79 -3.30 -11.45
CA ALA A 129 -16.04 -3.56 -10.22
C ALA A 129 -14.53 -3.69 -10.48
N SER A 130 -14.12 -4.41 -11.53
CA SER A 130 -12.70 -4.56 -11.88
C SER A 130 -12.02 -3.23 -12.25
N GLN A 131 -12.79 -2.28 -12.79
CA GLN A 131 -12.30 -0.96 -13.19
C GLN A 131 -12.35 0.11 -12.09
N THR A 132 -13.12 -0.12 -11.04
CA THR A 132 -13.38 0.89 -10.00
C THR A 132 -12.97 0.46 -8.60
N HIS A 133 -12.82 -0.85 -8.36
CA HIS A 133 -12.46 -1.34 -7.04
C HIS A 133 -11.01 -0.96 -6.69
N PRO A 134 -10.78 -0.21 -5.60
CA PRO A 134 -9.44 0.28 -5.26
C PRO A 134 -8.40 -0.82 -5.14
N GLY A 135 -8.77 -1.98 -4.62
CA GLY A 135 -7.90 -3.14 -4.48
C GLY A 135 -7.36 -3.68 -5.80
N ARG A 136 -8.06 -3.42 -6.92
CA ARG A 136 -7.63 -3.81 -8.28
C ARG A 136 -6.92 -2.68 -9.02
N CYS A 137 -7.40 -1.44 -8.82
CA CYS A 137 -6.89 -0.28 -9.57
C CYS A 137 -5.58 0.28 -9.03
N PHE A 138 -5.36 0.20 -7.72
CA PHE A 138 -4.26 0.88 -7.03
C PHE A 138 -3.33 -0.06 -6.28
N ALA A 139 -3.41 -1.35 -6.55
CA ALA A 139 -2.47 -2.32 -6.04
C ALA A 139 -1.07 -2.13 -6.68
N PRO A 140 -0.01 -2.63 -6.02
CA PRO A 140 1.32 -2.65 -6.61
C PRO A 140 1.34 -3.52 -7.87
N ASP A 141 2.21 -3.17 -8.83
CA ASP A 141 2.50 -4.00 -10.01
C ASP A 141 3.45 -5.13 -9.66
#